data_7d300691e83176ba8bb53cb956a993f0
#
_entry.id   7d300691e83176ba8bb53cb956a993f0
#
_cell.length_a   1.000
_cell.length_b   1.000
_cell.length_c   1.000
_cell.angle_alpha   90.00
_cell.angle_beta   90.00
_cell.angle_gamma   90.00
#
_symmetry.space_group_name_H-M   'P 1'
#
loop_
_entity.id
_entity.type
_entity.pdbx_description
1 polymer ?
#
loop_
_entity_poly.entity_id
_entity_poly.type
_entity_poly.pdbx_seq_one_letter_code
_entity_poly.pdbx_strand_id
1 'polypeptide(L)'
;DLHSFPTRRSSDLVLILSVIGPNGSGKSTLLNCLAGLLRPRTGEIFLDGRSQRALRARDIAKIVGYVPQNQAFVYGYTVRDFVVMGRAPYIGVLAKPGRRDYEMADAAIEAMGIAHLSGSPCTEISGGERQQASIARVMVQSPRVVMMDEPTSALDFGNQMRVIGMIRRLASEGYAVIMTTHTPDHAIMLNDTVALLDRSGALRVGGTDEILREDLLSEVYRTNVRMVYVKEVDRMACLASNPDARP
;
A
#
# COMPACT_ATOMS: atom_id res chain seq x y z
N ASP A 1 4.64 12.36 19.75
CA ASP A 1 3.31 12.98 19.56
C ASP A 1 2.89 12.83 18.10
N LEU A 2 2.20 11.71 17.79
CA LEU A 2 1.47 11.53 16.55
C LEU A 2 0.15 12.34 16.60
N HIS A 3 0.23 13.61 16.91
CA HIS A 3 -0.92 14.50 16.89
C HIS A 3 -1.13 15.04 15.49
N SER A 4 -2.22 14.59 14.93
CA SER A 4 -2.91 15.10 13.74
C SER A 4 -2.22 14.89 12.39
N PHE A 5 -2.67 13.85 11.66
CA PHE A 5 -2.77 14.05 10.22
C PHE A 5 -3.54 15.34 9.99
N PRO A 6 -3.04 16.25 9.15
CA PRO A 6 -3.72 17.52 8.92
C PRO A 6 -5.15 17.26 8.45
N THR A 7 -6.14 17.77 9.20
CA THR A 7 -7.52 17.85 8.77
C THR A 7 -7.58 18.92 7.67
N ARG A 8 -7.27 18.52 6.44
CA ARG A 8 -7.42 19.39 5.27
C ARG A 8 -8.90 19.50 4.89
N ARG A 9 -9.31 20.66 4.38
CA ARG A 9 -10.64 20.88 3.81
C ARG A 9 -10.90 19.90 2.67
N SER A 10 -12.14 19.65 2.28
CA SER A 10 -12.55 18.61 1.31
C SER A 10 -11.85 18.65 -0.06
N SER A 11 -11.12 19.72 -0.38
CA SER A 11 -10.25 19.86 -1.56
C SER A 11 -8.81 19.38 -1.35
N ASP A 12 -8.42 19.04 -0.09
CA ASP A 12 -7.04 18.77 0.31
C ASP A 12 -6.90 17.35 0.90
N LEU A 13 -7.74 16.40 0.49
CA LEU A 13 -7.64 15.03 0.96
C LEU A 13 -6.32 14.41 0.48
N VAL A 14 -5.49 13.97 1.43
CA VAL A 14 -4.37 13.06 1.15
C VAL A 14 -4.97 11.77 0.61
N LEU A 15 -4.84 11.54 -0.69
CA LEU A 15 -5.30 10.32 -1.32
C LEU A 15 -4.24 9.24 -1.28
N ILE A 16 -2.95 9.62 -1.33
CA ILE A 16 -1.83 8.69 -1.27
C ILE A 16 -0.86 9.11 -0.17
N LEU A 17 -0.57 8.19 0.75
CA LEU A 17 0.50 8.31 1.73
C LEU A 17 1.58 7.27 1.46
N SER A 18 2.76 7.72 1.05
CA SER A 18 3.93 6.88 0.86
C SER A 18 4.77 6.85 2.13
N VAL A 19 4.79 5.73 2.84
CA VAL A 19 5.65 5.52 4.01
C VAL A 19 6.98 4.95 3.53
N ILE A 20 8.03 5.76 3.57
CA ILE A 20 9.37 5.38 3.14
C ILE A 20 10.33 5.23 4.31
N GLY A 21 11.40 4.49 4.11
CA GLY A 21 12.45 4.29 5.10
C GLY A 21 13.24 3.01 4.85
N PRO A 22 14.41 2.85 5.48
CA PRO A 22 15.25 1.67 5.30
C PRO A 22 14.59 0.40 5.81
N ASN A 23 15.13 -0.74 5.42
CA ASN A 23 14.68 -2.03 5.93
C ASN A 23 14.90 -2.08 7.46
N GLY A 24 13.92 -2.63 8.17
CA GLY A 24 13.93 -2.73 9.63
C GLY A 24 13.54 -1.43 10.38
N SER A 25 13.12 -0.35 9.71
CA SER A 25 12.65 0.88 10.39
C SER A 25 11.28 0.74 11.04
N GLY A 26 10.54 -0.35 10.76
CA GLY A 26 9.23 -0.58 11.37
C GLY A 26 8.02 -0.25 10.47
N LYS A 27 8.22 0.00 9.17
CA LYS A 27 7.13 0.33 8.21
C LYS A 27 5.98 -0.68 8.24
N SER A 28 6.29 -1.98 8.10
CA SER A 28 5.29 -3.06 8.15
C SER A 28 4.62 -3.16 9.51
N THR A 29 5.37 -2.92 10.60
CA THR A 29 4.80 -2.88 11.97
C THR A 29 3.80 -1.74 12.10
N LEU A 30 4.14 -0.55 11.62
CA LEU A 30 3.24 0.60 11.58
C LEU A 30 1.97 0.26 10.78
N LEU A 31 2.10 -0.27 9.56
CA LEU A 31 0.96 -0.67 8.74
C LEU A 31 0.08 -1.72 9.44
N ASN A 32 0.69 -2.73 10.05
CA ASN A 32 -0.03 -3.77 10.78
C ASN A 32 -0.80 -3.20 11.99
N CYS A 33 -0.24 -2.21 12.69
CA CYS A 33 -0.96 -1.50 13.75
C CYS A 33 -2.15 -0.71 13.18
N LEU A 34 -1.94 0.05 12.09
CA LEU A 34 -3.00 0.81 11.44
C LEU A 34 -4.11 -0.09 10.88
N ALA A 35 -3.77 -1.26 10.36
CA ALA A 35 -4.72 -2.26 9.86
C ALA A 35 -5.44 -3.05 10.97
N GLY A 36 -5.07 -2.86 12.25
CA GLY A 36 -5.66 -3.58 13.37
C GLY A 36 -5.19 -5.03 13.52
N LEU A 37 -4.11 -5.41 12.83
CA LEU A 37 -3.49 -6.74 12.90
C LEU A 37 -2.55 -6.85 14.10
N LEU A 38 -1.97 -5.73 14.54
CA LEU A 38 -1.17 -5.61 15.75
C LEU A 38 -1.73 -4.51 16.66
N ARG A 39 -1.56 -4.67 17.96
CA ARG A 39 -1.92 -3.63 18.92
C ARG A 39 -0.70 -2.74 19.20
N PRO A 40 -0.84 -1.40 19.10
CA PRO A 40 0.23 -0.50 19.49
C PRO A 40 0.50 -0.62 21.00
N ARG A 41 1.79 -0.55 21.39
CA ARG A 41 2.20 -0.60 22.80
C ARG A 41 1.70 0.63 23.57
N THR A 42 1.75 1.78 22.94
CA THR A 42 1.30 3.08 23.50
C THR A 42 0.51 3.82 22.42
N GLY A 43 -0.25 4.81 22.83
CA GLY A 43 -1.09 5.59 21.93
C GLY A 43 -2.38 4.88 21.52
N GLU A 44 -3.13 5.51 20.65
CA GLU A 44 -4.42 5.04 20.19
C GLU A 44 -4.62 5.36 18.71
N ILE A 45 -5.32 4.47 18.00
CA ILE A 45 -5.65 4.63 16.58
C ILE A 45 -7.16 4.81 16.48
N PHE A 46 -7.58 5.81 15.71
CA PHE A 46 -8.99 6.09 15.44
C PHE A 46 -9.32 5.82 13.97
N LEU A 47 -10.38 5.09 13.75
CA LEU A 47 -10.97 4.84 12.43
C LEU A 47 -12.37 5.43 12.42
N ASP A 48 -12.62 6.40 11.53
CA ASP A 48 -13.87 7.17 11.47
C ASP A 48 -14.29 7.76 12.85
N GLY A 49 -13.32 8.32 13.58
CA GLY A 49 -13.54 8.92 14.91
C GLY A 49 -13.80 7.92 16.04
N ARG A 50 -13.73 6.61 15.78
CA ARG A 50 -13.92 5.55 16.77
C ARG A 50 -12.60 4.88 17.09
N SER A 51 -12.33 4.67 18.37
CA SER A 51 -11.13 3.92 18.78
C SER A 51 -11.10 2.54 18.13
N GLN A 52 -9.98 2.20 17.47
CA GLN A 52 -9.78 0.91 16.86
C GLN A 52 -9.93 -0.25 17.86
N ARG A 53 -9.57 0.00 19.13
CA ARG A 53 -9.71 -0.99 20.22
C ARG A 53 -11.17 -1.36 20.51
N ALA A 54 -12.11 -0.46 20.23
CA ALA A 54 -13.56 -0.67 20.42
C ALA A 54 -14.21 -1.34 19.19
N LEU A 55 -13.49 -1.50 18.09
CA LEU A 55 -14.00 -2.11 16.86
C LEU A 55 -13.69 -3.61 16.82
N ARG A 56 -14.61 -4.40 16.30
CA ARG A 56 -14.36 -5.81 15.99
C ARG A 56 -13.53 -5.89 14.70
N ALA A 57 -12.72 -6.93 14.53
CA ALA A 57 -11.92 -7.15 13.33
C ALA A 57 -12.74 -7.04 12.03
N ARG A 58 -13.99 -7.55 12.06
CA ARG A 58 -14.92 -7.45 10.92
C ARG A 58 -15.29 -5.99 10.57
N ASP A 59 -15.41 -5.12 11.56
CA ASP A 59 -15.78 -3.72 11.36
C ASP A 59 -14.55 -2.93 10.86
N ILE A 60 -13.35 -3.23 11.37
CA ILE A 60 -12.08 -2.70 10.83
C ILE A 60 -11.92 -3.12 9.37
N ALA A 61 -12.16 -4.39 9.04
CA ALA A 61 -12.04 -4.91 7.68
C ALA A 61 -13.04 -4.29 6.69
N LYS A 62 -14.09 -3.63 7.12
CA LYS A 62 -14.96 -2.82 6.23
C LYS A 62 -14.41 -1.45 5.92
N ILE A 63 -13.47 -0.96 6.73
CA ILE A 63 -12.86 0.36 6.58
C ILE A 63 -11.50 0.25 5.90
N VAL A 64 -10.71 -0.76 6.30
CA VAL A 64 -9.32 -0.94 5.88
C VAL A 64 -9.18 -2.24 5.09
N GLY A 65 -8.69 -2.13 3.86
CA GLY A 65 -8.21 -3.25 3.06
C GLY A 65 -6.69 -3.34 3.16
N TYR A 66 -6.14 -4.56 3.29
CA TYR A 66 -4.71 -4.77 3.47
C TYR A 66 -4.13 -5.76 2.47
N VAL A 67 -3.11 -5.31 1.74
CA VAL A 67 -2.30 -6.11 0.83
C VAL A 67 -0.93 -6.34 1.50
N PRO A 68 -0.63 -7.55 1.97
CA PRO A 68 0.65 -7.85 2.60
C PRO A 68 1.79 -7.95 1.58
N GLN A 69 3.03 -7.72 2.03
CA GLN A 69 4.25 -7.85 1.22
C GLN A 69 4.41 -9.24 0.62
N ASN A 70 4.24 -10.27 1.44
CA ASN A 70 4.35 -11.66 1.04
C ASN A 70 3.01 -12.35 1.23
N GLN A 71 2.45 -12.83 0.13
CA GLN A 71 1.27 -13.67 0.16
C GLN A 71 1.62 -15.07 -0.30
N ALA A 72 1.73 -15.99 0.65
CA ALA A 72 1.90 -17.40 0.35
C ALA A 72 0.56 -17.99 -0.10
N PHE A 73 0.47 -18.41 -1.34
CA PHE A 73 -0.65 -19.21 -1.85
C PHE A 73 -0.34 -20.68 -1.60
N VAL A 74 -0.75 -21.19 -0.44
CA VAL A 74 -0.48 -22.58 -0.04
C VAL A 74 -1.54 -23.54 -0.61
N TYR A 75 -2.72 -23.03 -0.92
CA TYR A 75 -3.84 -23.83 -1.43
C TYR A 75 -4.13 -23.49 -2.89
N GLY A 76 -4.54 -24.50 -3.68
CA GLY A 76 -4.88 -24.38 -5.08
C GLY A 76 -6.24 -23.68 -5.34
N TYR A 77 -6.56 -22.63 -4.60
CA TYR A 77 -7.74 -21.81 -4.89
C TYR A 77 -7.60 -21.16 -6.27
N THR A 78 -8.70 -21.11 -7.01
CA THR A 78 -8.74 -20.29 -8.22
C THR A 78 -8.60 -18.81 -7.90
N VAL A 79 -8.14 -18.01 -8.85
CA VAL A 79 -8.10 -16.53 -8.70
C VAL A 79 -9.47 -16.00 -8.28
N ARG A 80 -10.54 -16.53 -8.86
CA ARG A 80 -11.92 -16.13 -8.53
C ARG A 80 -12.28 -16.44 -7.09
N ASP A 81 -11.99 -17.64 -6.61
CA ASP A 81 -12.28 -18.05 -5.23
C ASP A 81 -11.43 -17.24 -4.24
N PHE A 82 -10.18 -16.94 -4.58
CA PHE A 82 -9.32 -16.10 -3.77
C PHE A 82 -9.85 -14.65 -3.68
N VAL A 83 -10.28 -14.08 -4.78
CA VAL A 83 -10.80 -12.71 -4.82
C VAL A 83 -12.11 -12.59 -4.05
N VAL A 84 -13.04 -13.55 -4.20
CA VAL A 84 -14.32 -13.51 -3.48
C VAL A 84 -14.14 -13.60 -1.95
N MET A 85 -13.03 -14.13 -1.44
CA MET A 85 -12.72 -14.11 0.01
C MET A 85 -12.66 -12.67 0.57
N GLY A 86 -12.42 -11.66 -0.28
CA GLY A 86 -12.51 -10.25 0.10
C GLY A 86 -13.90 -9.85 0.63
N ARG A 87 -14.94 -10.63 0.33
CA ARG A 87 -16.30 -10.42 0.82
C ARG A 87 -16.54 -10.94 2.25
N ALA A 88 -15.57 -11.64 2.85
CA ALA A 88 -15.68 -12.21 4.21
C ALA A 88 -16.24 -11.23 5.27
N PRO A 89 -15.90 -9.92 5.28
CA PRO A 89 -16.50 -8.97 6.23
C PRO A 89 -18.01 -8.77 6.10
N TYR A 90 -18.62 -9.20 5.01
CA TYR A 90 -20.05 -9.03 4.72
C TYR A 90 -20.84 -10.33 4.81
N ILE A 91 -20.14 -11.47 4.83
CA ILE A 91 -20.74 -12.81 4.86
C ILE A 91 -20.81 -13.31 6.31
N GLY A 92 -21.90 -13.95 6.68
CA GLY A 92 -22.04 -14.58 8.00
C GLY A 92 -21.03 -15.71 8.22
N VAL A 93 -20.65 -15.98 9.48
CA VAL A 93 -19.59 -16.96 9.82
C VAL A 93 -19.83 -18.36 9.23
N LEU A 94 -21.10 -18.78 9.14
CA LEU A 94 -21.50 -20.08 8.58
C LEU A 94 -22.07 -19.99 7.15
N ALA A 95 -22.09 -18.78 6.57
CA ALA A 95 -22.63 -18.57 5.23
C ALA A 95 -21.53 -18.71 4.18
N LYS A 96 -21.93 -19.05 2.95
CA LYS A 96 -21.05 -19.06 1.77
C LYS A 96 -21.26 -17.79 0.95
N PRO A 97 -20.28 -17.37 0.15
CA PRO A 97 -20.45 -16.30 -0.82
C PRO A 97 -21.65 -16.58 -1.74
N GLY A 98 -22.50 -15.57 -1.91
CA GLY A 98 -23.65 -15.65 -2.82
C GLY A 98 -23.30 -15.20 -4.25
N ARG A 99 -24.30 -15.27 -5.15
CA ARG A 99 -24.15 -14.86 -6.55
C ARG A 99 -23.60 -13.44 -6.69
N ARG A 100 -24.13 -12.50 -5.91
CA ARG A 100 -23.68 -11.09 -5.93
C ARG A 100 -22.21 -10.93 -5.52
N ASP A 101 -21.73 -11.73 -4.58
CA ASP A 101 -20.32 -11.66 -4.13
C ASP A 101 -19.39 -12.12 -5.26
N TYR A 102 -19.78 -13.15 -6.02
CA TYR A 102 -19.03 -13.61 -7.19
C TYR A 102 -19.10 -12.61 -8.35
N GLU A 103 -20.23 -11.96 -8.61
CA GLU A 103 -20.35 -10.88 -9.61
C GLU A 103 -19.41 -9.71 -9.27
N MET A 104 -19.29 -9.34 -7.99
CA MET A 104 -18.33 -8.33 -7.55
C MET A 104 -16.87 -8.79 -7.72
N ALA A 105 -16.60 -10.08 -7.47
CA ALA A 105 -15.26 -10.64 -7.67
C ALA A 105 -14.88 -10.62 -9.16
N ASP A 106 -15.79 -11.03 -10.04
CA ASP A 106 -15.59 -11.02 -11.49
C ASP A 106 -15.31 -9.60 -12.00
N ALA A 107 -16.08 -8.60 -11.56
CA ALA A 107 -15.86 -7.20 -11.92
C ALA A 107 -14.49 -6.67 -11.44
N ALA A 108 -14.06 -7.05 -10.23
CA ALA A 108 -12.75 -6.64 -9.70
C ALA A 108 -11.60 -7.33 -10.47
N ILE A 109 -11.75 -8.59 -10.84
CA ILE A 109 -10.80 -9.36 -11.65
C ILE A 109 -10.65 -8.72 -13.05
N GLU A 110 -11.76 -8.32 -13.66
CA GLU A 110 -11.77 -7.62 -14.94
C GLU A 110 -11.10 -6.25 -14.85
N ALA A 111 -11.42 -5.46 -13.82
CA ALA A 111 -10.81 -4.16 -13.57
C ALA A 111 -9.28 -4.24 -13.38
N MET A 112 -8.77 -5.38 -12.88
CA MET A 112 -7.34 -5.66 -12.73
C MET A 112 -6.69 -6.24 -13.99
N GLY A 113 -7.45 -6.50 -15.06
CA GLY A 113 -6.94 -7.04 -16.33
C GLY A 113 -6.53 -8.51 -16.27
N ILE A 114 -7.01 -9.26 -15.29
CA ILE A 114 -6.67 -10.68 -15.07
C ILE A 114 -7.87 -11.62 -15.27
N ALA A 115 -8.88 -11.20 -16.03
CA ALA A 115 -10.08 -11.99 -16.29
C ALA A 115 -9.77 -13.38 -16.90
N HIS A 116 -8.75 -13.46 -17.75
CA HIS A 116 -8.30 -14.70 -18.38
C HIS A 116 -7.72 -15.71 -17.37
N LEU A 117 -7.38 -15.29 -16.15
CA LEU A 117 -6.84 -16.12 -15.08
C LEU A 117 -7.90 -16.52 -14.03
N SER A 118 -9.15 -16.12 -14.20
CA SER A 118 -10.20 -16.30 -13.19
C SER A 118 -10.33 -17.75 -12.69
N GLY A 119 -10.21 -18.73 -13.59
CA GLY A 119 -10.24 -20.16 -13.27
C GLY A 119 -8.88 -20.78 -12.95
N SER A 120 -7.78 -20.04 -13.08
CA SER A 120 -6.43 -20.55 -12.85
C SER A 120 -6.12 -20.66 -11.36
N PRO A 121 -5.37 -21.70 -10.91
CA PRO A 121 -4.89 -21.78 -9.54
C PRO A 121 -3.95 -20.60 -9.20
N CYS A 122 -4.12 -19.99 -8.04
CA CYS A 122 -3.24 -18.89 -7.59
C CYS A 122 -1.76 -19.31 -7.46
N THR A 123 -1.48 -20.60 -7.37
CA THR A 123 -0.11 -21.15 -7.32
C THR A 123 0.59 -21.13 -8.67
N GLU A 124 -0.15 -21.06 -9.79
CA GLU A 124 0.37 -21.19 -11.14
C GLU A 124 0.52 -19.87 -11.89
N ILE A 125 0.06 -18.76 -11.30
CA ILE A 125 0.16 -17.44 -11.91
C ILE A 125 1.47 -16.73 -11.49
N SER A 126 1.92 -15.76 -12.28
CA SER A 126 3.14 -14.98 -12.04
C SER A 126 3.04 -14.09 -10.80
N GLY A 127 4.19 -13.60 -10.30
CA GLY A 127 4.23 -12.69 -9.15
C GLY A 127 3.41 -11.39 -9.36
N GLY A 128 3.47 -10.81 -10.56
CA GLY A 128 2.68 -9.62 -10.91
C GLY A 128 1.18 -9.90 -10.93
N GLU A 129 0.76 -11.03 -11.48
CA GLU A 129 -0.64 -11.45 -11.52
C GLU A 129 -1.17 -11.78 -10.11
N ARG A 130 -0.33 -12.36 -9.24
CA ARG A 130 -0.66 -12.55 -7.81
C ARG A 130 -0.90 -11.22 -7.12
N GLN A 131 -0.07 -10.22 -7.41
CA GLN A 131 -0.24 -8.88 -6.86
C GLN A 131 -1.57 -8.26 -7.33
N GLN A 132 -1.90 -8.38 -8.62
CA GLN A 132 -3.17 -7.92 -9.17
C GLN A 132 -4.37 -8.63 -8.53
N ALA A 133 -4.30 -9.96 -8.35
CA ALA A 133 -5.34 -10.73 -7.65
C ALA A 133 -5.49 -10.29 -6.18
N SER A 134 -4.38 -9.98 -5.50
CA SER A 134 -4.39 -9.48 -4.12
C SER A 134 -5.07 -8.11 -4.00
N ILE A 135 -4.83 -7.23 -4.95
CA ILE A 135 -5.49 -5.93 -5.02
C ILE A 135 -6.98 -6.11 -5.38
N ALA A 136 -7.32 -6.97 -6.36
CA ALA A 136 -8.71 -7.30 -6.68
C ALA A 136 -9.49 -7.78 -5.45
N ARG A 137 -8.88 -8.65 -4.62
CA ARG A 137 -9.48 -9.11 -3.37
C ARG A 137 -9.76 -7.97 -2.40
N VAL A 138 -8.88 -6.99 -2.30
CA VAL A 138 -9.10 -5.80 -1.46
C VAL A 138 -10.18 -4.91 -2.05
N MET A 139 -10.25 -4.75 -3.36
CA MET A 139 -11.30 -3.95 -4.01
C MET A 139 -12.70 -4.54 -3.79
N VAL A 140 -12.86 -5.87 -3.87
CA VAL A 140 -14.14 -6.55 -3.58
C VAL A 140 -14.61 -6.33 -2.14
N GLN A 141 -13.68 -6.11 -1.22
CA GLN A 141 -13.96 -5.72 0.15
C GLN A 141 -14.57 -4.32 0.23
N SER A 142 -14.39 -3.46 -0.79
CA SER A 142 -14.88 -2.08 -0.86
C SER A 142 -14.48 -1.24 0.38
N PRO A 143 -13.20 -1.20 0.74
CA PRO A 143 -12.73 -0.46 1.90
C PRO A 143 -12.70 1.06 1.60
N ARG A 144 -12.53 1.89 2.62
CA ARG A 144 -12.26 3.33 2.46
C ARG A 144 -10.77 3.63 2.34
N VAL A 145 -9.95 2.80 2.98
CA VAL A 145 -8.49 2.91 2.98
C VAL A 145 -7.90 1.60 2.47
N VAL A 146 -7.02 1.67 1.48
CA VAL A 146 -6.24 0.55 0.97
C VAL A 146 -4.81 0.68 1.49
N MET A 147 -4.36 -0.30 2.26
CA MET A 147 -2.98 -0.35 2.77
C MET A 147 -2.19 -1.42 2.03
N MET A 148 -1.00 -1.07 1.54
CA MET A 148 -0.13 -1.97 0.77
C MET A 148 1.26 -2.00 1.38
N ASP A 149 1.70 -3.17 1.84
CA ASP A 149 3.03 -3.34 2.41
C ASP A 149 4.02 -3.77 1.33
N GLU A 150 4.91 -2.85 0.96
CA GLU A 150 5.93 -3.02 -0.08
C GLU A 150 5.41 -3.69 -1.37
N PRO A 151 4.35 -3.15 -2.01
CA PRO A 151 3.62 -3.83 -3.08
C PRO A 151 4.44 -4.08 -4.35
N THR A 152 5.65 -3.55 -4.43
CA THR A 152 6.54 -3.62 -5.61
C THR A 152 7.81 -4.45 -5.35
N SER A 153 8.07 -4.91 -4.12
CA SER A 153 9.38 -5.43 -3.68
C SER A 153 9.86 -6.69 -4.41
N ALA A 154 8.94 -7.52 -4.89
CA ALA A 154 9.29 -8.78 -5.57
C ALA A 154 8.96 -8.77 -7.07
N LEU A 155 8.79 -7.59 -7.65
CA LEU A 155 8.34 -7.42 -9.03
C LEU A 155 9.48 -6.91 -9.92
N ASP A 156 9.47 -7.32 -11.18
CA ASP A 156 10.29 -6.70 -12.22
C ASP A 156 9.84 -5.24 -12.49
N PHE A 157 10.69 -4.49 -13.17
CA PHE A 157 10.47 -3.07 -13.43
C PHE A 157 9.12 -2.77 -14.08
N GLY A 158 8.69 -3.56 -15.08
CA GLY A 158 7.42 -3.35 -15.77
C GLY A 158 6.22 -3.56 -14.85
N ASN A 159 6.26 -4.60 -14.02
CA ASN A 159 5.23 -4.89 -13.05
C ASN A 159 5.20 -3.86 -11.91
N GLN A 160 6.37 -3.34 -11.46
CA GLN A 160 6.43 -2.21 -10.52
C GLN A 160 5.68 -0.99 -11.05
N MET A 161 5.91 -0.61 -12.32
CA MET A 161 5.24 0.52 -12.94
C MET A 161 3.73 0.32 -13.06
N ARG A 162 3.29 -0.91 -13.35
CA ARG A 162 1.85 -1.25 -13.34
C ARG A 162 1.22 -1.06 -11.97
N VAL A 163 1.90 -1.48 -10.89
CA VAL A 163 1.42 -1.29 -9.52
C VAL A 163 1.35 0.20 -9.14
N ILE A 164 2.36 1.00 -9.49
CA ILE A 164 2.35 2.45 -9.25
C ILE A 164 1.19 3.12 -10.02
N GLY A 165 0.97 2.74 -11.28
CA GLY A 165 -0.18 3.22 -12.06
C GLY A 165 -1.52 2.84 -11.44
N MET A 166 -1.62 1.63 -10.90
CA MET A 166 -2.82 1.14 -10.21
C MET A 166 -3.10 1.91 -8.90
N ILE A 167 -2.06 2.23 -8.12
CA ILE A 167 -2.20 3.06 -6.91
C ILE A 167 -2.77 4.44 -7.27
N ARG A 168 -2.25 5.07 -8.31
CA ARG A 168 -2.80 6.35 -8.81
C ARG A 168 -4.27 6.24 -9.23
N ARG A 169 -4.61 5.15 -9.93
CA ARG A 169 -5.98 4.90 -10.35
C ARG A 169 -6.91 4.72 -9.15
N LEU A 170 -6.54 3.94 -8.14
CA LEU A 170 -7.32 3.79 -6.91
C LEU A 170 -7.56 5.13 -6.22
N ALA A 171 -6.51 5.96 -6.12
CA ALA A 171 -6.65 7.31 -5.55
C ALA A 171 -7.61 8.19 -6.38
N SER A 172 -7.54 8.14 -7.72
CA SER A 172 -8.46 8.88 -8.59
C SER A 172 -9.92 8.38 -8.51
N GLU A 173 -10.13 7.14 -8.11
CA GLU A 173 -11.44 6.54 -7.83
C GLU A 173 -11.94 6.87 -6.40
N GLY A 174 -11.17 7.63 -5.60
CA GLY A 174 -11.56 8.12 -4.28
C GLY A 174 -11.14 7.23 -3.11
N TYR A 175 -10.33 6.20 -3.34
CA TYR A 175 -9.73 5.42 -2.25
C TYR A 175 -8.58 6.20 -1.62
N ALA A 176 -8.51 6.23 -0.29
CA ALA A 176 -7.29 6.62 0.39
C ALA A 176 -6.30 5.44 0.34
N VAL A 177 -5.07 5.68 -0.13
CA VAL A 177 -4.06 4.63 -0.26
C VAL A 177 -2.89 4.93 0.66
N ILE A 178 -2.49 3.97 1.48
CA ILE A 178 -1.25 4.01 2.26
C ILE A 178 -0.35 2.90 1.76
N MET A 179 0.85 3.22 1.27
CA MET A 179 1.81 2.21 0.88
C MET A 179 3.13 2.37 1.62
N THR A 180 3.78 1.26 1.91
CA THR A 180 5.19 1.29 2.34
C THR A 180 6.10 0.99 1.16
N THR A 181 7.27 1.58 1.15
CA THR A 181 8.33 1.26 0.19
C THR A 181 9.70 1.62 0.78
N HIS A 182 10.74 0.97 0.31
CA HIS A 182 12.13 1.36 0.57
C HIS A 182 12.75 2.15 -0.59
N THR A 183 12.01 2.36 -1.68
CA THR A 183 12.45 3.04 -2.89
C THR A 183 11.84 4.45 -2.96
N PRO A 184 12.63 5.53 -2.75
CA PRO A 184 12.13 6.91 -2.80
C PRO A 184 11.49 7.28 -4.14
N ASP A 185 11.98 6.74 -5.26
CA ASP A 185 11.43 7.01 -6.59
C ASP A 185 9.94 6.66 -6.72
N HIS A 186 9.46 5.64 -6.02
CA HIS A 186 8.02 5.33 -6.01
C HIS A 186 7.20 6.45 -5.38
N ALA A 187 7.70 7.04 -4.28
CA ALA A 187 7.04 8.20 -3.65
C ALA A 187 7.11 9.45 -4.55
N ILE A 188 8.25 9.67 -5.23
CA ILE A 188 8.38 10.74 -6.24
C ILE A 188 7.34 10.57 -7.35
N MET A 189 7.18 9.35 -7.88
CA MET A 189 6.22 9.07 -8.93
C MET A 189 4.77 9.29 -8.49
N LEU A 190 4.43 8.98 -7.25
CA LEU A 190 3.07 9.17 -6.72
C LEU A 190 2.79 10.62 -6.39
N ASN A 191 3.81 11.37 -6.00
CA ASN A 191 3.81 12.82 -5.80
C ASN A 191 2.62 13.36 -4.97
N ASP A 192 2.45 12.80 -3.77
CA ASP A 192 1.44 13.24 -2.79
C ASP A 192 2.12 13.39 -1.41
N THR A 193 1.59 12.83 -0.37
CA THR A 193 2.15 12.91 0.98
C THR A 193 3.17 11.80 1.23
N VAL A 194 4.28 12.15 1.85
CA VAL A 194 5.36 11.24 2.20
C VAL A 194 5.56 11.23 3.72
N ALA A 195 5.70 10.04 4.28
CA ALA A 195 6.09 9.81 5.65
C ALA A 195 7.44 9.09 5.68
N LEU A 196 8.48 9.75 6.13
CA LEU A 196 9.82 9.20 6.26
C LEU A 196 10.02 8.64 7.68
N LEU A 197 10.15 7.32 7.76
CA LEU A 197 10.34 6.59 9.02
C LEU A 197 11.82 6.16 9.14
N ASP A 198 12.52 6.69 10.13
CA ASP A 198 13.90 6.33 10.39
C ASP A 198 14.04 5.10 11.31
N ARG A 199 15.28 4.66 11.55
CA ARG A 199 15.56 3.49 12.43
C ARG A 199 15.31 3.73 13.90
N SER A 200 15.21 4.98 14.34
CA SER A 200 14.89 5.33 15.74
C SER A 200 13.38 5.25 16.00
N GLY A 201 12.57 5.15 14.93
CA GLY A 201 11.12 5.21 14.98
C GLY A 201 10.57 6.63 14.83
N ALA A 202 11.43 7.63 14.58
CA ALA A 202 10.97 8.98 14.31
C ALA A 202 10.31 9.03 12.92
N LEU A 203 9.15 9.69 12.86
CA LEU A 203 8.34 9.84 11.65
C LEU A 203 8.26 11.32 11.28
N ARG A 204 8.70 11.66 10.06
CA ARG A 204 8.57 13.00 9.48
C ARG A 204 7.56 12.92 8.34
N VAL A 205 6.54 13.77 8.34
CA VAL A 205 5.45 13.76 7.35
C VAL A 205 5.35 15.12 6.69
N GLY A 206 5.22 15.13 5.36
CA GLY A 206 5.08 16.35 4.57
C GLY A 206 4.85 16.06 3.10
N GLY A 207 4.87 17.10 2.27
CA GLY A 207 4.85 16.94 0.82
C GLY A 207 6.13 16.29 0.28
N THR A 208 6.07 15.82 -0.95
CA THR A 208 7.21 15.16 -1.63
C THR A 208 8.46 16.05 -1.58
N ASP A 209 8.35 17.34 -1.89
CA ASP A 209 9.49 18.27 -1.93
C ASP A 209 10.05 18.60 -0.54
N GLU A 210 9.24 18.48 0.51
CA GLU A 210 9.66 18.74 1.89
C GLU A 210 10.44 17.56 2.48
N ILE A 211 10.03 16.36 2.14
CA ILE A 211 10.54 15.12 2.76
C ILE A 211 11.64 14.47 1.90
N LEU A 212 11.52 14.48 0.57
CA LEU A 212 12.48 13.83 -0.32
C LEU A 212 13.64 14.76 -0.65
N ARG A 213 14.41 15.16 0.37
CA ARG A 213 15.59 16.02 0.26
C ARG A 213 16.86 15.20 0.43
N GLU A 214 17.92 15.62 -0.26
CA GLU A 214 19.24 14.95 -0.24
C GLU A 214 19.78 14.76 1.19
N ASP A 215 19.69 15.79 2.02
CA ASP A 215 20.17 15.78 3.39
C ASP A 215 19.43 14.76 4.26
N LEU A 216 18.08 14.79 4.21
CA LEU A 216 17.23 13.88 4.99
C LEU A 216 17.37 12.42 4.53
N LEU A 217 17.36 12.19 3.21
CA LEU A 217 17.50 10.85 2.67
C LEU A 217 18.90 10.29 2.94
N SER A 218 19.96 11.12 2.81
CA SER A 218 21.32 10.70 3.10
C SER A 218 21.50 10.31 4.56
N GLU A 219 20.92 11.08 5.50
CA GLU A 219 20.90 10.77 6.93
C GLU A 219 20.22 9.42 7.21
N VAL A 220 18.99 9.25 6.72
CA VAL A 220 18.14 8.08 7.03
C VAL A 220 18.65 6.81 6.37
N TYR A 221 19.08 6.88 5.11
CA TYR A 221 19.60 5.72 4.37
C TYR A 221 21.09 5.47 4.61
N ARG A 222 21.81 6.39 5.29
CA ARG A 222 23.25 6.31 5.57
C ARG A 222 24.09 6.12 4.30
N THR A 223 23.72 6.83 3.26
CA THR A 223 24.42 6.83 1.96
C THR A 223 24.31 8.22 1.36
N ASN A 224 25.26 8.59 0.51
CA ASN A 224 25.19 9.88 -0.18
C ASN A 224 24.11 9.81 -1.27
N VAL A 225 23.02 10.52 -1.06
CA VAL A 225 21.87 10.59 -1.99
C VAL A 225 21.91 11.90 -2.75
N ARG A 226 21.62 11.84 -4.05
CA ARG A 226 21.42 12.98 -4.92
C ARG A 226 20.03 12.97 -5.53
N MET A 227 19.43 14.15 -5.58
CA MET A 227 18.17 14.38 -6.26
C MET A 227 18.44 15.06 -7.59
N VAL A 228 18.15 14.38 -8.69
CA VAL A 228 18.47 14.84 -10.05
C VAL A 228 17.18 14.97 -10.86
N TYR A 229 16.96 16.13 -11.46
CA TYR A 229 15.87 16.28 -12.43
C TYR A 229 16.26 15.64 -13.76
N VAL A 230 15.45 14.68 -14.21
CA VAL A 230 15.66 13.96 -15.47
C VAL A 230 14.68 14.50 -16.50
N LYS A 231 15.20 15.33 -17.42
CA LYS A 231 14.41 16.05 -18.42
C LYS A 231 13.61 15.12 -19.35
N GLU A 232 14.20 13.98 -19.71
CA GLU A 232 13.61 13.02 -20.65
C GLU A 232 12.33 12.37 -20.14
N VAL A 233 12.15 12.34 -18.82
CA VAL A 233 10.97 11.75 -18.15
C VAL A 233 10.22 12.77 -17.31
N ASP A 234 10.63 14.04 -17.36
CA ASP A 234 9.99 15.19 -16.67
C ASP A 234 9.72 14.94 -15.17
N ARG A 235 10.73 14.45 -14.45
CA ARG A 235 10.63 14.19 -12.99
C ARG A 235 11.97 14.19 -12.28
N MET A 236 11.93 14.38 -10.96
CA MET A 236 13.05 14.10 -10.09
C MET A 236 13.33 12.59 -10.02
N ALA A 237 14.58 12.22 -9.83
CA ALA A 237 15.04 10.87 -9.51
C ALA A 237 15.95 10.89 -8.30
N CYS A 238 15.84 9.89 -7.45
CA CYS A 238 16.67 9.69 -6.29
C CYS A 238 17.78 8.70 -6.60
N LEU A 239 19.03 9.18 -6.64
CA LEU A 239 20.20 8.38 -7.00
C LEU A 239 21.16 8.27 -5.82
N ALA A 240 21.66 7.05 -5.56
CA ALA A 240 22.79 6.88 -4.67
C ALA A 240 24.08 7.23 -5.42
N SER A 241 24.99 7.96 -4.78
CA SER A 241 26.33 8.20 -5.33
C SER A 241 27.08 6.88 -5.43
N ASN A 242 27.95 6.77 -6.42
CA ASN A 242 28.84 5.62 -6.55
C ASN A 242 29.67 5.47 -5.24
N PRO A 243 29.72 4.28 -4.61
CA PRO A 243 30.51 4.05 -3.40
C PRO A 243 31.97 4.45 -3.51
N ASP A 244 32.54 4.39 -4.72
CA ASP A 244 33.93 4.74 -5.01
C ASP A 244 34.13 6.19 -5.46
N ALA A 245 33.07 6.98 -5.60
CA ALA A 245 33.20 8.40 -5.94
C ALA A 245 33.76 9.16 -4.72
N ARG A 246 35.02 9.56 -4.80
CA ARG A 246 35.61 10.49 -3.84
C ARG A 246 34.83 11.81 -3.85
N PRO A 247 34.63 12.44 -2.68
CA PRO A 247 33.96 13.74 -2.59
C PRO A 247 34.66 14.82 -3.36
#